data_bfee6d91f8dbf46eb9de5b4817575272
#
_entry.id   bfee6d91f8dbf46eb9de5b4817575272
#
_cell.length_a   1.000
_cell.length_b   1.000
_cell.length_c   1.000
_cell.angle_alpha   90.00
_cell.angle_beta   90.00
_cell.angle_gamma   90.00
#
_symmetry.space_group_name_H-M   'P 1'
#
loop_
_entity.id
_entity.type
_entity.pdbx_description
1 polymer ?
#
loop_
_entity_poly.entity_id
_entity_poly.type
_entity_poly.pdbx_seq_one_letter_code
_entity_poly.pdbx_strand_id
1 'polypeptide(L)'
;AALVAEWNGPRMSLKNGFDMDFYLEWGGNGYSWLMRNYDGTMDSNPHNIGKAYFCKNSGTGIDKFLDEYLPTYKATHKDGLWCFITCNHDTIRPSAGLTVEELRLAYAALFTLPGAPFVYYGDEIGMRYLPLPTKEGGYFRTGSRTPMQWDDSANHGFSTADAKDIYLPVDTAEDAATVAAQ
;
A
#
# COMPACT_ATOMS: atom_id res chain seq x y z
N ALA A 1 -16.14 12.71 16.29
CA ALA A 1 -14.81 12.47 15.73
C ALA A 1 -14.52 10.98 15.83
N ALA A 2 -13.89 10.36 14.83
CA ALA A 2 -13.42 8.99 14.89
C ALA A 2 -11.94 8.96 15.31
N LEU A 3 -11.56 8.02 16.16
CA LEU A 3 -10.19 7.75 16.56
C LEU A 3 -9.67 6.56 15.76
N VAL A 4 -8.60 6.80 15.01
CA VAL A 4 -7.96 5.78 14.16
C VAL A 4 -6.58 5.49 14.70
N ALA A 5 -6.32 4.22 15.03
CA ALA A 5 -5.00 3.78 15.46
C ALA A 5 -4.13 3.36 14.27
N GLU A 6 -2.89 3.72 14.28
CA GLU A 6 -1.86 3.16 13.40
C GLU A 6 -0.99 2.19 14.21
N TRP A 7 -1.57 1.08 14.63
CA TRP A 7 -0.96 0.19 15.62
C TRP A 7 -0.86 -1.27 15.18
N ASN A 8 -1.67 -1.71 14.22
CA ASN A 8 -1.77 -3.12 13.81
C ASN A 8 -2.07 -4.08 14.98
N GLY A 9 -2.87 -3.61 15.93
CA GLY A 9 -3.21 -4.36 17.12
C GLY A 9 -4.69 -4.23 17.50
N PRO A 10 -5.63 -4.60 16.60
CA PRO A 10 -7.06 -4.33 16.79
C PRO A 10 -7.65 -4.98 18.04
N ARG A 11 -7.07 -6.10 18.51
CA ARG A 11 -7.49 -6.71 19.79
C ARG A 11 -7.25 -5.80 20.99
N MET A 12 -6.29 -4.90 20.88
CA MET A 12 -5.96 -3.95 21.94
C MET A 12 -6.57 -2.58 21.64
N SER A 13 -6.33 -2.01 20.49
CA SER A 13 -6.75 -0.65 20.13
C SER A 13 -8.27 -0.49 20.17
N LEU A 14 -9.02 -1.36 19.49
CA LEU A 14 -10.48 -1.27 19.42
C LEU A 14 -11.14 -1.47 20.80
N LYS A 15 -10.58 -2.33 21.65
CA LYS A 15 -11.08 -2.52 23.02
C LYS A 15 -10.74 -1.39 23.97
N ASN A 16 -9.78 -0.55 23.62
CA ASN A 16 -9.33 0.59 24.44
C ASN A 16 -9.82 1.94 23.89
N GLY A 17 -10.86 1.94 23.07
CA GLY A 17 -11.59 3.15 22.69
C GLY A 17 -11.22 3.75 21.34
N PHE A 18 -10.43 3.07 20.53
CA PHE A 18 -10.29 3.44 19.12
C PHE A 18 -11.47 2.90 18.32
N ASP A 19 -11.95 3.68 17.37
CA ASP A 19 -13.04 3.29 16.47
C ASP A 19 -12.54 2.42 15.31
N MET A 20 -11.26 2.61 14.94
CA MET A 20 -10.60 1.92 13.82
C MET A 20 -9.14 1.64 14.13
N ASP A 21 -8.59 0.60 13.48
CA ASP A 21 -7.14 0.31 13.49
C ASP A 21 -6.69 -0.13 12.10
N PHE A 22 -5.54 0.37 11.69
CA PHE A 22 -4.91 -0.04 10.43
C PHE A 22 -4.37 -1.46 10.52
N TYR A 23 -4.71 -2.29 9.53
CA TYR A 23 -4.05 -3.56 9.30
C TYR A 23 -2.80 -3.31 8.45
N LEU A 24 -1.69 -3.13 9.13
CA LEU A 24 -0.41 -2.78 8.52
C LEU A 24 0.35 -4.04 8.09
N GLU A 25 1.26 -3.84 7.15
CA GLU A 25 2.11 -4.90 6.61
C GLU A 25 3.40 -5.04 7.39
N TRP A 26 3.30 -5.49 8.62
CA TRP A 26 4.45 -5.62 9.49
C TRP A 26 4.97 -7.06 9.55
N GLY A 27 6.29 -7.19 9.45
CA GLY A 27 6.97 -8.44 9.71
C GLY A 27 6.59 -9.60 8.78
N GLY A 28 6.14 -9.31 7.56
CA GLY A 28 5.71 -10.36 6.63
C GLY A 28 4.43 -11.06 7.06
N ASN A 29 3.50 -10.31 7.67
CA ASN A 29 2.20 -10.85 8.05
C ASN A 29 1.36 -11.28 6.84
N GLY A 30 0.22 -11.93 7.11
CA GLY A 30 -0.67 -12.44 6.06
C GLY A 30 -1.18 -11.37 5.11
N TYR A 31 -1.34 -10.12 5.58
CA TYR A 31 -1.79 -9.02 4.73
C TYR A 31 -0.75 -8.62 3.69
N SER A 32 0.53 -8.56 4.06
CA SER A 32 1.60 -8.27 3.11
C SER A 32 1.71 -9.33 2.00
N TRP A 33 1.36 -10.58 2.30
CA TRP A 33 1.37 -11.66 1.31
C TRP A 33 0.29 -11.53 0.25
N LEU A 34 -0.75 -10.75 0.47
CA LEU A 34 -1.78 -10.53 -0.53
C LEU A 34 -1.24 -9.73 -1.73
N MET A 35 -0.52 -8.64 -1.47
CA MET A 35 -0.17 -7.67 -2.49
C MET A 35 1.33 -7.51 -2.75
N ARG A 36 2.21 -7.87 -1.80
CA ARG A 36 3.64 -7.54 -1.89
C ARG A 36 4.58 -8.71 -1.68
N ASN A 37 4.14 -9.79 -1.03
CA ASN A 37 5.01 -10.88 -0.59
C ASN A 37 6.24 -10.38 0.17
N TYR A 38 6.00 -9.68 1.23
CA TYR A 38 7.00 -9.20 2.15
C TYR A 38 7.48 -10.34 3.04
N ASP A 39 8.76 -10.67 3.03
CA ASP A 39 9.30 -11.80 3.79
C ASP A 39 9.60 -11.49 5.26
N GLY A 40 9.25 -10.27 5.71
CA GLY A 40 9.44 -9.83 7.09
C GLY A 40 10.81 -9.26 7.40
N THR A 41 11.73 -9.27 6.45
CA THR A 41 12.99 -8.56 6.64
C THR A 41 12.79 -7.09 6.28
N MET A 42 13.29 -6.20 7.11
CA MET A 42 13.25 -4.77 6.87
C MET A 42 14.07 -4.37 5.63
N ASP A 43 14.94 -5.25 5.20
CA ASP A 43 15.71 -5.21 3.97
C ASP A 43 15.00 -5.95 2.83
N SER A 44 13.72 -6.31 3.00
CA SER A 44 13.02 -7.02 1.95
C SER A 44 12.91 -6.13 0.74
N ASN A 45 13.76 -6.49 -0.09
CA ASN A 45 14.04 -6.04 -1.40
C ASN A 45 12.73 -6.00 -2.21
N PRO A 46 12.45 -4.90 -2.91
CA PRO A 46 11.42 -4.87 -3.93
C PRO A 46 11.57 -5.98 -4.99
N HIS A 47 12.61 -6.78 -4.90
CA HIS A 47 12.91 -7.91 -5.79
C HIS A 47 12.11 -9.20 -5.51
N ASN A 48 11.30 -9.27 -4.46
CA ASN A 48 10.31 -10.34 -4.29
C ASN A 48 9.05 -10.13 -5.16
N ILE A 49 9.19 -9.34 -6.19
CA ILE A 49 8.21 -9.12 -7.25
C ILE A 49 7.72 -10.48 -7.79
N GLY A 50 6.42 -10.62 -7.95
CA GLY A 50 5.82 -11.80 -8.57
C GLY A 50 5.45 -12.93 -7.61
N LYS A 51 5.53 -12.75 -6.30
CA LYS A 51 5.18 -13.78 -5.30
C LYS A 51 3.98 -13.45 -4.43
N ALA A 52 3.36 -12.28 -4.58
CA ALA A 52 2.14 -11.94 -3.88
C ALA A 52 0.98 -12.87 -4.29
N TYR A 53 0.00 -13.07 -3.41
CA TYR A 53 -1.17 -13.89 -3.70
C TYR A 53 -1.90 -13.44 -4.98
N PHE A 54 -2.07 -12.13 -5.16
CA PHE A 54 -2.73 -11.57 -6.35
C PHE A 54 -1.84 -11.58 -7.61
N CYS A 55 -0.56 -11.94 -7.49
CA CYS A 55 0.29 -12.09 -8.68
C CYS A 55 -0.01 -13.42 -9.37
N LYS A 56 -0.31 -13.36 -10.67
CA LYS A 56 -0.57 -14.53 -11.49
C LYS A 56 0.63 -15.47 -11.47
N ASN A 57 0.35 -16.75 -11.25
CA ASN A 57 1.35 -17.83 -11.20
C ASN A 57 2.36 -17.73 -10.03
N SER A 58 2.08 -16.93 -8.99
CA SER A 58 2.97 -16.84 -7.83
C SER A 58 3.09 -18.16 -7.05
N GLY A 59 2.05 -18.97 -7.08
CA GLY A 59 1.94 -20.17 -6.24
C GLY A 59 1.66 -19.87 -4.77
N THR A 60 1.52 -18.59 -4.39
CA THR A 60 1.25 -18.17 -3.01
C THR A 60 -0.23 -18.36 -2.67
N GLY A 61 -0.51 -19.12 -1.60
CA GLY A 61 -1.87 -19.34 -1.10
C GLY A 61 -2.39 -18.15 -0.27
N ILE A 62 -3.72 -18.11 -0.09
CA ILE A 62 -4.37 -17.11 0.76
C ILE A 62 -4.35 -17.50 2.25
N ASP A 63 -3.97 -18.72 2.57
CA ASP A 63 -4.11 -19.31 3.91
C ASP A 63 -3.45 -18.49 4.99
N LYS A 64 -2.25 -17.98 4.75
CA LYS A 64 -1.52 -17.15 5.70
C LYS A 64 -2.30 -15.90 6.11
N PHE A 65 -2.97 -15.26 5.15
CA PHE A 65 -3.85 -14.13 5.47
C PHE A 65 -5.07 -14.56 6.27
N LEU A 66 -5.73 -15.63 5.86
CA LEU A 66 -6.94 -16.09 6.52
C LEU A 66 -6.67 -16.59 7.95
N ASP A 67 -5.58 -17.28 8.17
CA ASP A 67 -5.18 -17.79 9.49
C ASP A 67 -4.92 -16.68 10.51
N GLU A 68 -4.41 -15.54 10.07
CA GLU A 68 -4.20 -14.36 10.93
C GLU A 68 -5.46 -13.51 11.04
N TYR A 69 -6.12 -13.25 9.92
CA TYR A 69 -7.25 -12.31 9.83
C TYR A 69 -8.50 -12.87 10.53
N LEU A 70 -8.93 -14.09 10.19
CA LEU A 70 -10.22 -14.59 10.65
C LEU A 70 -10.36 -14.68 12.18
N PRO A 71 -9.39 -15.21 12.95
CA PRO A 71 -9.49 -15.24 14.39
C PRO A 71 -9.53 -13.85 15.02
N THR A 72 -8.78 -12.90 14.47
CA THR A 72 -8.72 -11.54 14.99
C THR A 72 -9.99 -10.77 14.62
N TYR A 73 -10.49 -10.89 13.40
CA TYR A 73 -11.76 -10.32 12.97
C TYR A 73 -12.91 -10.83 13.84
N LYS A 74 -13.03 -12.14 14.06
CA LYS A 74 -14.06 -12.73 14.94
C LYS A 74 -14.03 -12.16 16.35
N ALA A 75 -12.84 -11.83 16.84
CA ALA A 75 -12.66 -11.29 18.19
C ALA A 75 -12.96 -9.79 18.31
N THR A 76 -12.93 -9.03 17.22
CA THR A 76 -12.91 -7.56 17.26
C THR A 76 -13.96 -6.84 16.42
N HIS A 77 -14.65 -7.54 15.51
CA HIS A 77 -15.57 -6.93 14.53
C HIS A 77 -16.77 -6.20 15.15
N LYS A 78 -17.04 -6.40 16.44
CA LYS A 78 -18.10 -5.69 17.19
C LYS A 78 -17.57 -4.46 17.92
N ASP A 79 -16.26 -4.33 18.06
CA ASP A 79 -15.62 -3.28 18.85
C ASP A 79 -15.21 -2.08 17.95
N GLY A 80 -15.01 -2.29 16.65
CA GLY A 80 -14.66 -1.25 15.69
C GLY A 80 -14.32 -1.82 14.31
N LEU A 81 -13.75 -0.98 13.44
CA LEU A 81 -13.43 -1.32 12.06
C LEU A 81 -11.93 -1.54 11.85
N TRP A 82 -11.60 -2.46 10.97
CA TRP A 82 -10.27 -2.59 10.42
C TRP A 82 -10.10 -1.67 9.21
N CYS A 83 -8.98 -1.00 9.12
CA CYS A 83 -8.60 -0.19 7.97
C CYS A 83 -7.64 -0.97 7.08
N PHE A 84 -8.09 -1.33 5.88
CA PHE A 84 -7.28 -2.00 4.87
C PHE A 84 -6.66 -0.94 3.96
N ILE A 85 -5.34 -0.90 3.89
CA ILE A 85 -4.60 0.08 3.08
C ILE A 85 -4.18 -0.52 1.74
N THR A 86 -4.23 0.26 0.68
CA THR A 86 -3.58 -0.11 -0.58
C THR A 86 -2.06 -0.06 -0.42
N CYS A 87 -1.58 1.03 0.13
CA CYS A 87 -0.24 1.22 0.66
C CYS A 87 -0.23 2.41 1.63
N ASN A 88 0.93 2.81 2.11
CA ASN A 88 1.12 4.05 2.84
C ASN A 88 2.53 4.61 2.58
N HIS A 89 2.90 5.66 3.31
CA HIS A 89 4.21 6.29 3.19
C HIS A 89 5.39 5.42 3.68
N ASP A 90 5.12 4.30 4.30
CA ASP A 90 6.13 3.37 4.85
C ASP A 90 6.19 2.02 4.11
N THR A 91 5.31 1.79 3.15
CA THR A 91 5.25 0.55 2.37
C THR A 91 5.48 0.80 0.88
N ILE A 92 5.95 -0.22 0.19
CA ILE A 92 6.11 -0.20 -1.27
C ILE A 92 4.72 -0.22 -1.91
N ARG A 93 4.50 0.60 -2.95
CA ARG A 93 3.24 0.56 -3.71
C ARG A 93 3.01 -0.82 -4.32
N PRO A 94 1.76 -1.33 -4.33
CA PRO A 94 1.46 -2.63 -4.93
C PRO A 94 1.85 -2.72 -6.41
N SER A 95 1.84 -1.60 -7.12
CA SER A 95 2.28 -1.49 -8.52
C SER A 95 3.75 -1.88 -8.74
N ALA A 96 4.56 -2.00 -7.68
CA ALA A 96 5.93 -2.53 -7.80
C ALA A 96 5.96 -4.02 -8.19
N GLY A 97 4.92 -4.77 -7.85
CA GLY A 97 4.88 -6.22 -8.03
C GLY A 97 3.66 -6.77 -8.74
N LEU A 98 2.65 -5.95 -8.98
CA LEU A 98 1.39 -6.35 -9.61
C LEU A 98 1.17 -5.58 -10.92
N THR A 99 0.69 -6.27 -11.94
CA THR A 99 0.21 -5.64 -13.17
C THR A 99 -1.08 -4.85 -12.91
N VAL A 100 -1.52 -4.04 -13.87
CA VAL A 100 -2.78 -3.27 -13.75
C VAL A 100 -3.98 -4.18 -13.54
N GLU A 101 -4.04 -5.34 -14.21
CA GLU A 101 -5.11 -6.31 -14.06
C GLU A 101 -5.10 -6.96 -12.67
N GLU A 102 -3.92 -7.29 -12.17
CA GLU A 102 -3.72 -7.84 -10.83
C GLU A 102 -4.06 -6.82 -9.74
N LEU A 103 -3.70 -5.54 -9.93
CA LEU A 103 -4.09 -4.45 -9.04
C LEU A 103 -5.60 -4.28 -8.96
N ARG A 104 -6.30 -4.31 -10.11
CA ARG A 104 -7.77 -4.24 -10.15
C ARG A 104 -8.41 -5.36 -9.33
N LEU A 105 -7.87 -6.57 -9.44
CA LEU A 105 -8.37 -7.71 -8.68
C LEU A 105 -8.07 -7.54 -7.18
N ALA A 106 -6.86 -7.12 -6.83
CA ALA A 106 -6.45 -6.88 -5.45
C ALA A 106 -7.30 -5.79 -4.79
N TYR A 107 -7.56 -4.69 -5.49
CA TYR A 107 -8.40 -3.60 -4.97
C TYR A 107 -9.87 -3.98 -4.89
N ALA A 108 -10.39 -4.74 -5.87
CA ALA A 108 -11.75 -5.27 -5.76
C ALA A 108 -11.92 -6.14 -4.52
N ALA A 109 -10.95 -7.01 -4.22
CA ALA A 109 -10.96 -7.81 -2.99
C ALA A 109 -10.87 -6.91 -1.75
N LEU A 110 -9.95 -5.94 -1.71
CA LEU A 110 -9.78 -5.01 -0.59
C LEU A 110 -11.06 -4.22 -0.30
N PHE A 111 -11.73 -3.70 -1.33
CA PHE A 111 -12.98 -2.95 -1.17
C PHE A 111 -14.19 -3.81 -0.75
N THR A 112 -14.08 -5.13 -0.82
CA THR A 112 -15.14 -6.06 -0.41
C THR A 112 -14.88 -6.70 0.95
N LEU A 113 -13.70 -6.50 1.53
CA LEU A 113 -13.41 -6.95 2.90
C LEU A 113 -14.23 -6.15 3.92
N PRO A 114 -14.74 -6.81 4.99
CA PRO A 114 -15.44 -6.12 6.06
C PRO A 114 -14.51 -5.16 6.83
N GLY A 115 -14.63 -3.87 6.58
CA GLY A 115 -13.79 -2.84 7.20
C GLY A 115 -13.88 -1.52 6.45
N ALA A 116 -12.90 -0.66 6.66
CA ALA A 116 -12.76 0.62 5.98
C ALA A 116 -11.55 0.60 5.04
N PRO A 117 -11.75 0.63 3.72
CA PRO A 117 -10.64 0.72 2.78
C PRO A 117 -10.00 2.11 2.80
N PHE A 118 -8.69 2.15 2.80
CA PHE A 118 -7.89 3.37 2.69
C PHE A 118 -7.02 3.31 1.44
N VAL A 119 -7.27 4.20 0.51
CA VAL A 119 -6.49 4.32 -0.73
C VAL A 119 -5.41 5.37 -0.51
N TYR A 120 -4.16 4.96 -0.69
CA TYR A 120 -3.05 5.89 -0.64
C TYR A 120 -3.00 6.68 -1.95
N TYR A 121 -2.70 7.98 -1.87
CA TYR A 121 -2.71 8.85 -3.04
C TYR A 121 -1.88 8.28 -4.19
N GLY A 122 -2.44 8.35 -5.39
CA GLY A 122 -1.82 7.84 -6.61
C GLY A 122 -2.04 6.35 -6.87
N ASP A 123 -2.43 5.54 -5.87
CA ASP A 123 -2.77 4.14 -6.11
C ASP A 123 -4.05 4.01 -6.93
N GLU A 124 -4.98 4.98 -6.80
CA GLU A 124 -6.22 5.08 -7.56
C GLU A 124 -6.00 5.26 -9.07
N ILE A 125 -4.87 5.81 -9.46
CA ILE A 125 -4.47 5.97 -10.88
C ILE A 125 -3.36 5.01 -11.29
N GLY A 126 -2.93 4.13 -10.39
CA GLY A 126 -1.87 3.16 -10.67
C GLY A 126 -0.46 3.75 -10.73
N MET A 127 -0.17 4.81 -9.96
CA MET A 127 1.18 5.36 -9.87
C MET A 127 2.19 4.27 -9.53
N ARG A 128 3.33 4.29 -10.23
CA ARG A 128 4.41 3.33 -10.02
C ARG A 128 5.21 3.66 -8.76
N TYR A 129 5.70 2.61 -8.11
CA TYR A 129 6.79 2.73 -7.16
C TYR A 129 8.09 3.04 -7.91
N LEU A 130 8.80 4.09 -7.51
CA LEU A 130 10.11 4.42 -8.08
C LEU A 130 11.22 3.90 -7.16
N PRO A 131 12.17 3.09 -7.65
CA PRO A 131 13.26 2.55 -6.83
C PRO A 131 14.31 3.63 -6.53
N LEU A 132 13.95 4.62 -5.73
CA LEU A 132 14.79 5.74 -5.36
C LEU A 132 15.68 5.40 -4.16
N PRO A 133 16.89 5.99 -4.10
CA PRO A 133 17.71 5.92 -2.89
C PRO A 133 16.96 6.48 -1.68
N THR A 134 17.15 5.83 -0.55
CA THR A 134 16.56 6.29 0.70
C THR A 134 17.05 7.69 1.08
N LYS A 135 16.14 8.61 1.37
CA LYS A 135 16.44 9.96 1.86
C LYS A 135 16.17 10.16 3.35
N GLU A 136 15.24 9.42 3.91
CA GLU A 136 14.69 9.67 5.25
C GLU A 136 14.90 8.49 6.20
N GLY A 137 16.10 7.97 6.21
CA GLY A 137 16.50 7.02 7.23
C GLY A 137 15.76 5.69 7.21
N GLY A 138 15.92 4.94 6.16
CA GLY A 138 15.56 3.54 6.18
C GLY A 138 14.43 3.15 5.25
N TYR A 139 14.54 1.92 4.86
CA TYR A 139 13.60 1.15 4.03
C TYR A 139 13.40 1.69 2.62
N PHE A 140 12.91 0.87 1.72
CA PHE A 140 12.60 1.23 0.33
C PHE A 140 11.35 2.12 0.18
N ARG A 141 10.95 2.83 1.23
CA ARG A 141 9.71 3.63 1.27
C ARG A 141 9.76 4.92 0.46
N THR A 142 10.96 5.47 0.21
CA THR A 142 11.12 6.74 -0.50
C THR A 142 10.39 6.75 -1.83
N GLY A 143 10.44 5.65 -2.58
CA GLY A 143 9.77 5.52 -3.88
C GLY A 143 8.24 5.52 -3.85
N SER A 144 7.63 5.36 -2.68
CA SER A 144 6.17 5.49 -2.49
C SER A 144 5.74 6.93 -2.18
N ARG A 145 6.69 7.83 -1.89
CA ARG A 145 6.44 9.21 -1.46
C ARG A 145 6.61 10.24 -2.58
N THR A 146 6.72 9.78 -3.83
CA THR A 146 6.88 10.65 -5.00
C THR A 146 5.66 11.54 -5.18
N PRO A 147 5.83 12.74 -5.78
CA PRO A 147 4.73 13.67 -5.99
C PRO A 147 3.55 13.08 -6.75
N MET A 148 2.34 13.51 -6.41
CA MET A 148 1.13 13.17 -7.18
C MET A 148 1.27 13.67 -8.63
N GLN A 149 0.78 12.86 -9.57
CA GLN A 149 0.87 13.12 -11.01
C GLN A 149 -0.51 13.52 -11.54
N TRP A 150 -0.69 14.81 -11.81
CA TRP A 150 -1.99 15.36 -12.21
C TRP A 150 -2.21 15.34 -13.72
N ASP A 151 -1.21 15.79 -14.49
CA ASP A 151 -1.29 15.95 -15.93
C ASP A 151 0.11 15.82 -16.59
N ASP A 152 0.18 16.09 -17.89
CA ASP A 152 1.43 15.99 -18.67
C ASP A 152 2.27 17.29 -18.67
N SER A 153 1.91 18.27 -17.86
CA SER A 153 2.69 19.51 -17.72
C SER A 153 3.98 19.29 -16.91
N ALA A 154 4.81 20.34 -16.81
CA ALA A 154 6.05 20.27 -16.05
C ALA A 154 5.80 19.72 -14.62
N ASN A 155 6.65 18.77 -14.19
CA ASN A 155 6.52 18.06 -12.92
C ASN A 155 5.13 17.38 -12.73
N HIS A 156 4.51 16.96 -13.81
CA HIS A 156 3.15 16.41 -13.82
C HIS A 156 2.11 17.28 -13.09
N GLY A 157 2.20 18.59 -13.23
CA GLY A 157 1.28 19.53 -12.58
C GLY A 157 1.41 19.63 -11.04
N PHE A 158 2.37 18.93 -10.44
CA PHE A 158 2.57 18.94 -8.99
C PHE A 158 3.12 20.28 -8.50
N SER A 159 4.06 20.88 -9.22
CA SER A 159 4.73 22.11 -8.82
C SER A 159 5.24 22.89 -10.03
N THR A 160 5.26 24.22 -9.91
CA THR A 160 5.88 25.12 -10.88
C THR A 160 7.37 25.36 -10.61
N ALA A 161 7.95 24.74 -9.59
CA ALA A 161 9.39 24.83 -9.31
C ALA A 161 10.22 24.10 -10.37
N ASP A 162 11.49 24.45 -10.46
CA ASP A 162 12.42 23.65 -11.26
C ASP A 162 12.47 22.20 -10.75
N ALA A 163 12.54 21.21 -11.63
CA ALA A 163 12.56 19.80 -11.27
C ALA A 163 13.69 19.44 -10.27
N LYS A 164 14.82 20.13 -10.31
CA LYS A 164 15.94 19.95 -9.37
C LYS A 164 15.62 20.39 -7.93
N ASP A 165 14.64 21.26 -7.76
CA ASP A 165 14.24 21.86 -6.47
C ASP A 165 13.08 21.10 -5.83
N ILE A 166 12.50 20.10 -6.51
CA ILE A 166 11.50 19.21 -5.94
C ILE A 166 12.19 18.15 -5.08
N TYR A 167 11.63 17.92 -3.88
CA TYR A 167 12.24 17.02 -2.89
C TYR A 167 12.45 15.59 -3.40
N LEU A 168 11.45 15.02 -4.07
CA LEU A 168 11.52 13.72 -4.76
C LEU A 168 11.10 13.90 -6.23
N PRO A 169 11.74 13.19 -7.17
CA PRO A 169 11.39 13.29 -8.57
C PRO A 169 10.01 12.72 -8.87
N VAL A 170 9.40 13.20 -9.94
CA VAL A 170 8.24 12.56 -10.56
C VAL A 170 8.68 11.38 -11.44
N ASP A 171 7.74 10.52 -11.82
CA ASP A 171 7.98 9.47 -12.82
C ASP A 171 8.14 10.12 -14.20
N THR A 172 9.29 9.92 -14.83
CA THR A 172 9.61 10.50 -16.15
C THR A 172 9.37 9.54 -17.31
N ALA A 173 8.80 8.38 -17.06
CA ALA A 173 8.50 7.44 -18.13
C ALA A 173 7.36 7.97 -19.02
N GLU A 174 7.41 7.64 -20.31
CA GLU A 174 6.47 8.11 -21.30
C GLU A 174 5.02 7.66 -21.01
N ASP A 175 4.87 6.52 -20.33
CA ASP A 175 3.59 5.93 -19.91
C ASP A 175 3.30 6.16 -18.41
N ALA A 176 3.88 7.21 -17.82
CA ALA A 176 3.61 7.55 -16.42
C ALA A 176 2.11 7.83 -16.20
N ALA A 177 1.54 7.25 -15.16
CA ALA A 177 0.13 7.44 -14.86
C ALA A 177 -0.13 8.87 -14.39
N THR A 178 -1.12 9.53 -14.97
CA THR A 178 -1.60 10.86 -14.55
C THR A 178 -3.11 10.85 -14.34
N VAL A 179 -3.62 11.77 -13.54
CA VAL A 179 -5.09 11.92 -13.35
C VAL A 179 -5.77 12.28 -14.66
N ALA A 180 -5.14 13.12 -15.49
CA ALA A 180 -5.71 13.55 -16.76
C ALA A 180 -5.80 12.43 -17.81
N ALA A 181 -5.06 11.33 -17.63
CA ALA A 181 -5.05 10.20 -18.56
C ALA A 181 -6.04 9.07 -18.19
N GLN A 182 -6.86 9.21 -17.13
CA GLN A 182 -7.80 8.20 -16.63
C GLN A 182 -9.14 8.18 -17.37
#